data_5a5e538c73d41aad5d88feb36d14c554
#
_entry.id   5a5e538c73d41aad5d88feb36d14c554
#
_cell.length_a   1.000
_cell.length_b   1.000
_cell.length_c   1.000
_cell.angle_alpha   90.00
_cell.angle_beta   90.00
_cell.angle_gamma   90.00
#
_symmetry.space_group_name_H-M   'P 1'
#
loop_
_entity.id
_entity.type
_entity.pdbx_description
1 polymer ?
#
loop_
_entity_poly.entity_id
_entity_poly.type
_entity_poly.pdbx_seq_one_letter_code
_entity_poly.pdbx_strand_id
1 'polypeptide(L)'
;RELKRVPDAMEKVLAGKEKIHHIAGRIISAKDIFMIGRGLDYFIAMEGSLKLKEVSYIHSEAYASGELKHGPLALITEHTPVGAVATQKQLLSKEVSNIREVRSRGADVVLFAKEQLMPEEEEGYLTFELPDVRDEFMCLPAAAALQLLAYYVSSDKGYDVDKPRNLAKVVTVE
;
A
#
# COMPACT_ATOMS: atom_id res chain seq x y z
N ARG A 1 -14.83 5.17 -22.19
CA ARG A 1 -15.92 4.56 -21.40
C ARG A 1 -15.42 4.14 -20.02
N GLU A 2 -14.29 3.46 -19.92
CA GLU A 2 -13.71 2.98 -18.63
C GLU A 2 -13.32 4.13 -17.69
N LEU A 3 -12.71 5.20 -18.19
CA LEU A 3 -12.34 6.35 -17.35
C LEU A 3 -13.53 6.94 -16.58
N LYS A 4 -14.76 6.81 -17.12
CA LYS A 4 -15.99 7.27 -16.43
C LYS A 4 -16.37 6.43 -15.22
N ARG A 5 -15.79 5.23 -15.05
CA ARG A 5 -16.01 4.36 -13.89
C ARG A 5 -15.07 4.68 -12.73
N VAL A 6 -14.01 5.44 -13.00
CA VAL A 6 -13.00 5.75 -11.98
C VAL A 6 -13.56 6.56 -10.80
N PRO A 7 -14.38 7.61 -11.00
CA PRO A 7 -14.99 8.31 -9.88
C PRO A 7 -15.78 7.38 -8.95
N ASP A 8 -16.65 6.54 -9.51
CA ASP A 8 -17.43 5.56 -8.72
C ASP A 8 -16.52 4.57 -7.99
N ALA A 9 -15.40 4.18 -8.61
CA ALA A 9 -14.40 3.31 -7.98
C ALA A 9 -13.72 4.03 -6.80
N MET A 10 -13.37 5.30 -6.95
CA MET A 10 -12.79 6.09 -5.86
C MET A 10 -13.79 6.29 -4.71
N GLU A 11 -15.07 6.54 -5.01
CA GLU A 11 -16.11 6.62 -3.98
C GLU A 11 -16.26 5.31 -3.19
N LYS A 12 -16.15 4.15 -3.84
CA LYS A 12 -16.13 2.85 -3.16
C LYS A 12 -14.94 2.69 -2.22
N VAL A 13 -13.75 3.16 -2.62
CA VAL A 13 -12.57 3.18 -1.74
C VAL A 13 -12.84 4.06 -0.52
N LEU A 14 -13.39 5.27 -0.72
CA LEU A 14 -13.74 6.19 0.37
C LEU A 14 -14.81 5.60 1.29
N ALA A 15 -15.79 4.87 0.75
CA ALA A 15 -16.79 4.17 1.56
C ALA A 15 -16.17 3.07 2.44
N GLY A 16 -15.05 2.45 2.02
CA GLY A 16 -14.30 1.45 2.77
C GLY A 16 -13.31 2.02 3.80
N LYS A 17 -13.33 3.31 4.06
CA LYS A 17 -12.35 4.02 4.90
C LYS A 17 -12.15 3.43 6.30
N GLU A 18 -13.20 2.89 6.92
CA GLU A 18 -13.09 2.32 8.27
C GLU A 18 -12.20 1.05 8.29
N LYS A 19 -12.24 0.25 7.21
CA LYS A 19 -11.35 -0.90 7.07
C LYS A 19 -9.89 -0.44 6.90
N ILE A 20 -9.65 0.63 6.14
CA ILE A 20 -8.31 1.22 6.00
C ILE A 20 -7.85 1.81 7.33
N HIS A 21 -8.73 2.47 8.09
CA HIS A 21 -8.41 3.00 9.42
C HIS A 21 -8.02 1.88 10.40
N HIS A 22 -8.75 0.75 10.37
CA HIS A 22 -8.36 -0.42 11.15
C HIS A 22 -6.96 -0.94 10.76
N ILE A 23 -6.65 -1.02 9.46
CA ILE A 23 -5.32 -1.39 8.98
C ILE A 23 -4.26 -0.39 9.45
N ALA A 24 -4.53 0.91 9.39
CA ALA A 24 -3.63 1.96 9.88
C ALA A 24 -3.27 1.75 11.35
N GLY A 25 -4.25 1.41 12.20
CA GLY A 25 -4.02 1.10 13.62
C GLY A 25 -3.08 -0.08 13.85
N ARG A 26 -3.00 -1.04 12.89
CA ARG A 26 -2.10 -2.20 13.01
C ARG A 26 -0.64 -1.88 12.66
N ILE A 27 -0.41 -0.82 11.88
CA ILE A 27 0.94 -0.44 11.43
C ILE A 27 1.45 0.86 12.06
N ILE A 28 0.64 1.53 12.88
CA ILE A 28 0.93 2.85 13.43
C ILE A 28 2.23 2.92 14.24
N SER A 29 2.58 1.86 14.94
CA SER A 29 3.79 1.77 15.77
C SER A 29 5.02 1.30 15.00
N ALA A 30 4.89 0.96 13.73
CA ALA A 30 6.01 0.50 12.91
C ALA A 30 7.06 1.61 12.75
N LYS A 31 8.33 1.20 12.76
CA LYS A 31 9.45 2.08 12.42
C LYS A 31 9.72 2.06 10.93
N ASP A 32 9.61 0.89 10.34
CA ASP A 32 9.88 0.62 8.94
C ASP A 32 8.71 -0.12 8.32
N ILE A 33 8.34 0.22 7.08
CA ILE A 33 7.30 -0.43 6.31
C ILE A 33 7.82 -0.67 4.90
N PHE A 34 7.68 -1.90 4.42
CA PHE A 34 7.98 -2.23 3.03
C PHE A 34 6.69 -2.21 2.21
N MET A 35 6.77 -1.60 1.02
CA MET A 35 5.69 -1.62 0.05
C MET A 35 6.14 -2.43 -1.16
N ILE A 36 5.35 -3.39 -1.60
CA ILE A 36 5.73 -4.28 -2.71
C ILE A 36 4.65 -4.36 -3.78
N GLY A 37 5.07 -4.60 -5.00
CA GLY A 37 4.20 -4.78 -6.15
C GLY A 37 4.97 -5.19 -7.40
N ARG A 38 4.27 -5.60 -8.44
CA ARG A 38 4.85 -5.97 -9.73
C ARG A 38 4.24 -5.15 -10.87
N GLY A 39 5.03 -4.83 -11.89
CA GLY A 39 4.55 -4.05 -13.03
C GLY A 39 3.99 -2.70 -12.60
N LEU A 40 2.74 -2.39 -12.96
CA LEU A 40 2.09 -1.13 -12.57
C LEU A 40 1.91 -1.02 -11.04
N ASP A 41 1.68 -2.14 -10.35
CA ASP A 41 1.48 -2.16 -8.91
C ASP A 41 2.73 -1.72 -8.12
N TYR A 42 3.92 -1.90 -8.69
CA TYR A 42 5.16 -1.37 -8.10
C TYR A 42 5.15 0.16 -8.03
N PHE A 43 4.69 0.83 -9.09
CA PHE A 43 4.61 2.30 -9.09
C PHE A 43 3.54 2.81 -8.11
N ILE A 44 2.45 2.06 -7.95
CA ILE A 44 1.43 2.35 -6.92
C ILE A 44 2.04 2.18 -5.52
N ALA A 45 2.80 1.12 -5.30
CA ALA A 45 3.51 0.88 -4.04
C ALA A 45 4.52 2.01 -3.73
N MET A 46 5.22 2.55 -4.74
CA MET A 46 6.10 3.71 -4.59
C MET A 46 5.34 4.94 -4.11
N GLU A 47 4.17 5.23 -4.67
CA GLU A 47 3.31 6.34 -4.22
C GLU A 47 2.86 6.16 -2.77
N GLY A 48 2.40 4.96 -2.41
CA GLY A 48 2.01 4.64 -1.02
C GLY A 48 3.15 4.81 -0.03
N SER A 49 4.34 4.31 -0.39
CA SER A 49 5.57 4.48 0.39
C SER A 49 5.93 5.97 0.56
N LEU A 50 5.80 6.76 -0.50
CA LEU A 50 6.05 8.20 -0.47
C LEU A 50 5.09 8.90 0.49
N LYS A 51 3.79 8.62 0.40
CA LYS A 51 2.78 9.24 1.28
C LYS A 51 3.00 8.88 2.75
N LEU A 52 3.34 7.64 3.06
CA LEU A 52 3.69 7.24 4.43
C LEU A 52 4.88 8.05 4.96
N LYS A 53 5.94 8.20 4.19
CA LYS A 53 7.11 9.02 4.58
C LYS A 53 6.74 10.47 4.81
N GLU A 54 5.99 11.07 3.89
CA GLU A 54 5.68 12.50 3.88
C GLU A 54 4.87 12.94 5.10
N VAL A 55 3.83 12.17 5.47
CA VAL A 55 2.86 12.63 6.46
C VAL A 55 2.94 11.88 7.79
N SER A 56 3.36 10.62 7.80
CA SER A 56 3.42 9.81 9.04
C SER A 56 4.83 9.69 9.63
N TYR A 57 5.84 10.08 8.87
CA TYR A 57 7.27 10.01 9.21
C TYR A 57 7.77 8.59 9.51
N ILE A 58 7.03 7.58 9.09
CA ILE A 58 7.50 6.19 9.11
C ILE A 58 8.46 6.01 7.95
N HIS A 59 9.63 5.42 8.20
CA HIS A 59 10.51 5.04 7.12
C HIS A 59 9.81 3.97 6.26
N SER A 60 9.70 4.23 4.97
CA SER A 60 9.04 3.30 4.04
C SER A 60 9.82 3.21 2.74
N GLU A 61 9.98 1.99 2.26
CA GLU A 61 10.63 1.71 0.98
C GLU A 61 9.72 0.86 0.11
N ALA A 62 9.73 1.15 -1.18
CA ALA A 62 8.99 0.37 -2.16
C ALA A 62 9.94 -0.45 -3.03
N TYR A 63 9.61 -1.72 -3.24
CA TYR A 63 10.38 -2.64 -4.06
C TYR A 63 9.51 -3.34 -5.10
N ALA A 64 10.06 -3.53 -6.28
CA ALA A 64 9.50 -4.52 -7.18
C ALA A 64 9.62 -5.89 -6.50
N SER A 65 8.50 -6.60 -6.29
CA SER A 65 8.45 -7.80 -5.44
C SER A 65 9.46 -8.87 -5.84
N GLY A 66 9.77 -8.97 -7.15
CA GLY A 66 10.78 -9.91 -7.66
C GLY A 66 12.21 -9.58 -7.24
N GLU A 67 12.47 -8.31 -6.85
CA GLU A 67 13.82 -7.83 -6.49
C GLU A 67 14.13 -7.99 -5.00
N LEU A 68 13.15 -8.39 -4.18
CA LEU A 68 13.36 -8.58 -2.74
C LEU A 68 14.53 -9.53 -2.43
N LYS A 69 14.71 -10.57 -3.25
CA LYS A 69 15.76 -11.59 -3.08
C LYS A 69 17.18 -11.05 -3.24
N HIS A 70 17.33 -9.89 -3.85
CA HIS A 70 18.63 -9.28 -4.14
C HIS A 70 19.17 -8.41 -2.99
N GLY A 71 18.57 -8.51 -1.80
CA GLY A 71 19.05 -7.81 -0.61
C GLY A 71 17.95 -7.46 0.38
N PRO A 72 16.89 -6.71 -0.02
CA PRO A 72 15.88 -6.18 0.90
C PRO A 72 15.20 -7.23 1.77
N LEU A 73 15.09 -8.46 1.28
CA LEU A 73 14.51 -9.58 2.02
C LEU A 73 15.23 -9.88 3.35
N ALA A 74 16.52 -9.53 3.46
CA ALA A 74 17.29 -9.66 4.68
C ALA A 74 16.82 -8.73 5.81
N LEU A 75 16.07 -7.67 5.48
CA LEU A 75 15.51 -6.71 6.44
C LEU A 75 14.15 -7.15 7.00
N ILE A 76 13.53 -8.15 6.38
CA ILE A 76 12.24 -8.68 6.83
C ILE A 76 12.46 -9.58 8.05
N THR A 77 11.84 -9.18 9.15
CA THR A 77 11.86 -9.90 10.42
C THR A 77 10.44 -10.09 10.92
N GLU A 78 10.27 -10.75 12.05
CA GLU A 78 8.97 -10.98 12.68
C GLU A 78 8.26 -9.63 12.94
N HIS A 79 6.99 -9.57 12.54
CA HIS A 79 6.12 -8.39 12.62
C HIS A 79 6.56 -7.18 11.78
N THR A 80 7.47 -7.35 10.82
CA THR A 80 7.75 -6.29 9.85
C THR A 80 6.51 -6.08 8.97
N PRO A 81 5.89 -4.88 8.94
CA PRO A 81 4.75 -4.63 8.08
C PRO A 81 5.15 -4.57 6.60
N VAL A 82 4.41 -5.28 5.78
CA VAL A 82 4.58 -5.29 4.32
C VAL A 82 3.24 -5.00 3.65
N GLY A 83 3.14 -3.85 2.99
CA GLY A 83 2.01 -3.52 2.13
C GLY A 83 2.22 -4.08 0.72
N ALA A 84 1.35 -4.98 0.28
CA ALA A 84 1.42 -5.57 -1.05
C ALA A 84 0.28 -5.06 -1.93
N VAL A 85 0.58 -4.68 -3.17
CA VAL A 85 -0.42 -4.28 -4.17
C VAL A 85 -0.48 -5.34 -5.26
N ALA A 86 -1.68 -5.89 -5.52
CA ALA A 86 -1.91 -6.97 -6.47
C ALA A 86 -3.18 -6.73 -7.31
N THR A 87 -3.09 -5.91 -8.34
CA THR A 87 -4.24 -5.54 -9.18
C THR A 87 -4.19 -6.14 -10.59
N GLN A 88 -3.06 -6.73 -10.99
CA GLN A 88 -2.83 -7.26 -12.34
C GLN A 88 -2.94 -8.79 -12.34
N LYS A 89 -4.02 -9.32 -12.91
CA LYS A 89 -4.31 -10.77 -12.93
C LYS A 89 -3.15 -11.61 -13.47
N GLN A 90 -2.48 -11.14 -14.52
CA GLN A 90 -1.38 -11.85 -15.17
C GLN A 90 -0.11 -11.96 -14.32
N LEU A 91 0.03 -11.11 -13.29
CA LEU A 91 1.17 -11.10 -12.37
C LEU A 91 0.85 -11.69 -11.00
N LEU A 92 -0.43 -12.00 -10.73
CA LEU A 92 -0.93 -12.39 -9.41
C LEU A 92 -0.18 -13.60 -8.83
N SER A 93 0.01 -14.66 -9.60
CA SER A 93 0.68 -15.88 -9.11
C SER A 93 2.10 -15.62 -8.63
N LYS A 94 2.81 -14.72 -9.32
CA LYS A 94 4.16 -14.29 -8.94
C LYS A 94 4.14 -13.39 -7.72
N GLU A 95 3.15 -12.49 -7.64
CA GLU A 95 3.00 -11.60 -6.47
C GLU A 95 2.67 -12.40 -5.22
N VAL A 96 1.71 -13.33 -5.29
CA VAL A 96 1.38 -14.24 -4.17
C VAL A 96 2.60 -15.05 -3.71
N SER A 97 3.44 -15.52 -4.63
CA SER A 97 4.69 -16.21 -4.27
C SER A 97 5.64 -15.31 -3.47
N ASN A 98 5.78 -14.03 -3.86
CA ASN A 98 6.62 -13.08 -3.11
C ASN A 98 6.00 -12.72 -1.74
N ILE A 99 4.66 -12.59 -1.67
CA ILE A 99 3.96 -12.36 -0.41
C ILE A 99 4.19 -13.54 0.56
N ARG A 100 4.05 -14.78 0.08
CA ARG A 100 4.36 -15.96 0.90
C ARG A 100 5.80 -15.99 1.37
N GLU A 101 6.72 -15.51 0.56
CA GLU A 101 8.14 -15.46 0.89
C GLU A 101 8.44 -14.46 2.05
N VAL A 102 7.86 -13.26 2.03
CA VAL A 102 8.02 -12.30 3.14
C VAL A 102 7.32 -12.81 4.40
N ARG A 103 6.15 -13.44 4.28
CA ARG A 103 5.44 -14.06 5.40
C ARG A 103 6.22 -15.18 6.06
N SER A 104 6.88 -16.02 5.28
CA SER A 104 7.70 -17.11 5.84
C SER A 104 8.86 -16.60 6.73
N ARG A 105 9.13 -15.29 6.69
CA ARG A 105 10.10 -14.60 7.55
C ARG A 105 9.44 -13.80 8.67
N GLY A 106 8.13 -13.95 8.84
CA GLY A 106 7.39 -13.33 9.93
C GLY A 106 6.78 -11.96 9.61
N ALA A 107 6.76 -11.53 8.35
CA ALA A 107 6.12 -10.28 7.97
C ALA A 107 4.61 -10.27 8.24
N ASP A 108 4.11 -9.15 8.75
CA ASP A 108 2.69 -8.83 8.83
C ASP A 108 2.24 -8.18 7.52
N VAL A 109 1.51 -8.93 6.69
CA VAL A 109 1.15 -8.48 5.35
C VAL A 109 -0.21 -7.78 5.33
N VAL A 110 -0.25 -6.63 4.66
CA VAL A 110 -1.47 -5.91 4.25
C VAL A 110 -1.58 -6.02 2.73
N LEU A 111 -2.62 -6.68 2.25
CA LEU A 111 -2.85 -6.88 0.82
C LEU A 111 -3.93 -5.95 0.28
N PHE A 112 -3.57 -5.14 -0.70
CA PHE A 112 -4.47 -4.30 -1.51
C PHE A 112 -4.63 -4.98 -2.88
N ALA A 113 -5.77 -5.62 -3.11
CA ALA A 113 -6.02 -6.32 -4.37
C ALA A 113 -7.45 -6.09 -4.86
N LYS A 114 -7.68 -6.30 -6.15
CA LYS A 114 -9.05 -6.36 -6.69
C LYS A 114 -9.80 -7.51 -6.03
N GLU A 115 -11.11 -7.33 -5.77
CA GLU A 115 -11.98 -8.34 -5.16
C GLU A 115 -11.80 -9.73 -5.79
N GLN A 116 -11.85 -9.80 -7.13
CA GLN A 116 -11.70 -11.07 -7.85
C GLN A 116 -10.28 -11.66 -7.85
N LEU A 117 -9.29 -10.95 -7.31
CA LEU A 117 -7.90 -11.38 -7.19
C LEU A 117 -7.51 -11.64 -5.73
N MET A 118 -8.44 -11.47 -4.78
CA MET A 118 -8.19 -11.83 -3.40
C MET A 118 -7.89 -13.33 -3.31
N PRO A 119 -6.81 -13.73 -2.64
CA PRO A 119 -6.59 -15.13 -2.32
C PRO A 119 -7.74 -15.63 -1.44
N GLU A 120 -8.09 -16.91 -1.58
CA GLU A 120 -8.92 -17.60 -0.58
C GLU A 120 -8.29 -17.35 0.79
N GLU A 121 -9.14 -17.09 1.81
CA GLU A 121 -8.70 -16.66 3.13
C GLU A 121 -7.52 -17.50 3.65
N GLU A 122 -6.33 -16.98 3.49
CA GLU A 122 -5.16 -17.48 4.22
C GLU A 122 -5.12 -16.73 5.55
N GLU A 123 -5.12 -17.45 6.65
CA GLU A 123 -4.97 -16.90 7.99
C GLU A 123 -3.77 -15.94 8.04
N GLY A 124 -3.99 -14.71 8.52
CA GLY A 124 -2.94 -13.76 8.83
C GLY A 124 -2.67 -12.65 7.80
N TYR A 125 -3.52 -12.47 6.77
CA TYR A 125 -3.51 -11.23 5.98
C TYR A 125 -4.50 -10.21 6.54
N LEU A 126 -4.07 -8.95 6.58
CA LEU A 126 -5.01 -7.84 6.53
C LEU A 126 -5.26 -7.54 5.04
N THR A 127 -6.51 -7.44 4.64
CA THR A 127 -6.86 -7.23 3.23
C THR A 127 -7.68 -5.96 3.05
N PHE A 128 -7.47 -5.27 1.93
CA PHE A 128 -8.36 -4.23 1.45
C PHE A 128 -8.73 -4.50 -0.01
N GLU A 129 -10.02 -4.66 -0.25
CA GLU A 129 -10.55 -4.92 -1.59
C GLU A 129 -10.65 -3.65 -2.40
N LEU A 130 -9.95 -3.63 -3.53
CA LEU A 130 -10.00 -2.55 -4.49
C LEU A 130 -11.10 -2.82 -5.53
N PRO A 131 -11.86 -1.79 -5.91
CA PRO A 131 -12.89 -1.94 -6.95
C PRO A 131 -12.26 -2.28 -8.31
N ASP A 132 -12.99 -3.05 -9.12
CA ASP A 132 -12.51 -3.45 -10.43
C ASP A 132 -12.67 -2.34 -11.47
N VAL A 133 -11.55 -1.84 -11.94
CA VAL A 133 -11.39 -1.05 -13.16
C VAL A 133 -10.26 -1.67 -13.99
N ARG A 134 -10.12 -1.24 -15.25
CA ARG A 134 -9.02 -1.71 -16.09
C ARG A 134 -7.67 -1.40 -15.44
N ASP A 135 -6.68 -2.26 -15.65
CA ASP A 135 -5.36 -2.19 -14.99
C ASP A 135 -4.69 -0.82 -15.17
N GLU A 136 -4.85 -0.20 -16.36
CA GLU A 136 -4.25 1.11 -16.67
C GLU A 136 -4.84 2.26 -15.81
N PHE A 137 -6.03 2.08 -15.24
CA PHE A 137 -6.69 3.06 -14.38
C PHE A 137 -6.65 2.70 -12.89
N MET A 138 -6.13 1.52 -12.55
CA MET A 138 -6.04 1.07 -11.15
C MET A 138 -5.17 1.97 -10.29
N CYS A 139 -4.22 2.70 -10.88
CA CYS A 139 -3.40 3.66 -10.14
C CYS A 139 -4.24 4.69 -9.37
N LEU A 140 -5.43 5.07 -9.84
CA LEU A 140 -6.27 6.07 -9.20
C LEU A 140 -6.94 5.54 -7.91
N PRO A 141 -7.79 4.48 -7.94
CA PRO A 141 -8.42 3.98 -6.73
C PRO A 141 -7.40 3.35 -5.75
N ALA A 142 -6.34 2.72 -6.25
CA ALA A 142 -5.32 2.15 -5.38
C ALA A 142 -4.48 3.22 -4.68
N ALA A 143 -4.09 4.29 -5.38
CA ALA A 143 -3.42 5.43 -4.75
C ALA A 143 -4.32 6.09 -3.69
N ALA A 144 -5.62 6.26 -3.96
CA ALA A 144 -6.56 6.79 -2.97
C ALA A 144 -6.61 5.93 -1.70
N ALA A 145 -6.60 4.60 -1.82
CA ALA A 145 -6.55 3.70 -0.67
C ALA A 145 -5.27 3.86 0.15
N LEU A 146 -4.11 3.97 -0.52
CA LEU A 146 -2.82 4.15 0.15
C LEU A 146 -2.67 5.56 0.75
N GLN A 147 -3.24 6.58 0.13
CA GLN A 147 -3.32 7.94 0.68
C GLN A 147 -4.18 7.96 1.95
N LEU A 148 -5.33 7.28 1.96
CA LEU A 148 -6.14 7.12 3.16
C LEU A 148 -5.39 6.38 4.27
N LEU A 149 -4.62 5.34 3.93
CA LEU A 149 -3.78 4.63 4.89
C LEU A 149 -2.79 5.60 5.55
N ALA A 150 -2.04 6.34 4.74
CA ALA A 150 -1.07 7.32 5.24
C ALA A 150 -1.74 8.43 6.06
N TYR A 151 -2.92 8.90 5.63
CA TYR A 151 -3.73 9.88 6.35
C TYR A 151 -4.09 9.37 7.75
N TYR A 152 -4.66 8.18 7.89
CA TYR A 152 -5.06 7.65 9.19
C TYR A 152 -3.88 7.38 10.10
N VAL A 153 -2.79 6.81 9.57
CA VAL A 153 -1.56 6.62 10.35
C VAL A 153 -1.04 7.96 10.89
N SER A 154 -1.07 9.02 10.09
CA SER A 154 -0.63 10.35 10.48
C SER A 154 -1.57 10.99 11.51
N SER A 155 -2.87 10.96 11.23
CA SER A 155 -3.92 11.54 12.10
C SER A 155 -3.94 10.89 13.47
N ASP A 156 -3.84 9.54 13.53
CA ASP A 156 -3.84 8.80 14.80
C ASP A 156 -2.54 9.01 15.60
N LYS A 157 -1.44 9.39 14.92
CA LYS A 157 -0.22 9.88 15.59
C LYS A 157 -0.33 11.32 16.09
N GLY A 158 -1.42 12.04 15.78
CA GLY A 158 -1.63 13.43 16.14
C GLY A 158 -0.82 14.40 15.27
N TYR A 159 -0.41 14.01 14.07
CA TYR A 159 0.30 14.90 13.15
C TYR A 159 -0.66 15.70 12.27
N ASP A 160 -0.25 16.89 11.86
CA ASP A 160 -0.97 17.73 10.91
C ASP A 160 -0.61 17.28 9.48
N VAL A 161 -1.52 16.58 8.83
CA VAL A 161 -1.34 16.06 7.46
C VAL A 161 -1.26 17.16 6.40
N ASP A 162 -1.81 18.34 6.71
CA ASP A 162 -1.81 19.48 5.79
C ASP A 162 -0.53 20.30 5.87
N LYS A 163 0.24 20.14 6.94
CA LYS A 163 1.50 20.86 7.20
C LYS A 163 2.60 19.88 7.64
N PRO A 164 2.99 18.94 6.77
CA PRO A 164 4.07 18.03 7.11
C PRO A 164 5.37 18.79 7.34
N ARG A 165 6.12 18.35 8.36
CA ARG A 165 7.41 18.97 8.69
C ARG A 165 8.40 18.87 7.53
N ASN A 166 9.24 19.88 7.39
CA ASN A 166 10.34 19.94 6.40
C ASN A 166 9.89 19.86 4.94
N LEU A 167 8.60 19.98 4.65
CA LEU A 167 8.08 20.04 3.30
C LEU A 167 7.43 21.41 3.06
N ALA A 168 7.70 21.99 1.91
CA ALA A 168 7.09 23.24 1.47
C ALA A 168 6.17 22.97 0.28
N LYS A 169 5.01 23.64 0.25
CA LYS A 169 4.08 23.57 -0.90
C LYS A 169 4.67 24.18 -2.18
N VAL A 170 5.64 25.08 -2.02
CA VAL A 170 6.33 25.74 -3.11
C VAL A 170 7.81 25.74 -2.80
N VAL A 171 8.63 25.24 -3.71
CA VAL A 171 10.09 25.39 -3.65
C VAL A 171 10.43 26.77 -4.22
N THR A 172 10.88 27.68 -3.37
CA THR A 172 11.23 29.07 -3.74
C THR A 172 12.74 29.31 -3.73
N VAL A 173 13.53 28.27 -3.49
CA VAL A 173 15.00 28.34 -3.47
C VAL A 173 15.56 27.40 -4.53
N GLU A 174 16.50 27.88 -5.31
CA GLU A 174 17.33 27.13 -6.26
C GLU A 174 18.54 26.52 -5.56
#